data_9bda95517685482bf1a7352deb4e12b2
#
_entry.id   9bda95517685482bf1a7352deb4e12b2
#
_cell.length_a   1.000
_cell.length_b   1.000
_cell.length_c   1.000
_cell.angle_alpha   90.00
_cell.angle_beta   90.00
_cell.angle_gamma   90.00
#
_symmetry.space_group_name_H-M   'P 1'
#
loop_
_entity.id
_entity.type
_entity.pdbx_description
1 polymer ?
#
loop_
_entity_poly.entity_id
_entity_poly.type
_entity_poly.pdbx_seq_one_letter_code
_entity_poly.pdbx_strand_id
1 'polypeptide(L)'
;WWADPGQQHKPAAWKGLNLADLKKAIADHTADVLNALKAAGVAPKWVQVGNEIRPGMLWDEDAALSGASYDVRECDVKGSNSTSEEVKYRENFANLAAFINVGYDAVKSVFDDAIVIVHLDNGYDNELYTWFFDELKANGGKWDMIGMSLYPYRTMLEHKEYTADRTITECIANINSVARKYNCNVMVVETGMECADDKGNLASASVLAEGKRQLARILKECKENTGGRCKGVFYWEPECRPNQYRLGAFTEDGRPTVIMGAFK
;
A
#
# COMPACT_ATOMS: atom_id res chain seq x y z
N TRP A 1 5.81 6.36 -12.74
CA TRP A 1 4.38 6.14 -12.71
C TRP A 1 4.06 5.14 -11.61
N TRP A 2 3.16 5.46 -10.74
CA TRP A 2 2.74 4.58 -9.65
C TRP A 2 1.37 3.96 -9.95
N ALA A 3 1.04 2.92 -9.23
CA ALA A 3 -0.24 2.26 -9.26
C ALA A 3 -0.99 2.48 -7.92
N ASP A 4 -2.30 2.54 -7.99
CA ASP A 4 -3.22 2.47 -6.86
C ASP A 4 -4.21 1.31 -7.09
N PRO A 5 -5.11 0.97 -6.16
CA PRO A 5 -6.03 -0.14 -6.34
C PRO A 5 -6.87 -0.07 -7.63
N GLY A 6 -7.08 1.12 -8.17
CA GLY A 6 -7.83 1.33 -9.42
C GLY A 6 -6.98 1.38 -10.70
N GLN A 7 -5.66 1.34 -10.59
CA GLN A 7 -4.73 1.63 -11.70
C GLN A 7 -3.49 0.73 -11.70
N GLN A 8 -3.66 -0.58 -11.55
CA GLN A 8 -2.57 -1.55 -11.50
C GLN A 8 -2.07 -1.98 -12.90
N HIS A 9 -2.04 -1.07 -13.85
CA HIS A 9 -1.72 -1.36 -15.25
C HIS A 9 -0.23 -1.62 -15.51
N LYS A 10 0.04 -2.50 -16.49
CA LYS A 10 1.40 -2.75 -16.99
C LYS A 10 2.01 -1.49 -17.57
N PRO A 11 3.31 -1.24 -17.39
CA PRO A 11 4.05 -0.28 -18.22
C PRO A 11 3.86 -0.57 -19.71
N ALA A 12 3.80 0.47 -20.53
CA ALA A 12 3.58 0.31 -21.99
C ALA A 12 4.59 -0.64 -22.64
N ALA A 13 5.85 -0.62 -22.19
CA ALA A 13 6.90 -1.50 -22.69
C ALA A 13 6.73 -2.99 -22.30
N TRP A 14 5.85 -3.29 -21.33
CA TRP A 14 5.61 -4.65 -20.85
C TRP A 14 4.32 -5.27 -21.39
N LYS A 15 3.60 -4.53 -22.24
CA LYS A 15 2.39 -5.04 -22.88
C LYS A 15 2.71 -6.24 -23.76
N GLY A 16 1.89 -7.28 -23.63
CA GLY A 16 2.02 -8.49 -24.44
C GLY A 16 3.15 -9.43 -24.01
N LEU A 17 3.91 -9.12 -22.95
CA LEU A 17 4.86 -10.05 -22.38
C LEU A 17 4.15 -11.27 -21.79
N ASN A 18 4.72 -12.44 -21.99
CA ASN A 18 4.31 -13.66 -21.30
C ASN A 18 4.79 -13.66 -19.84
N LEU A 19 4.36 -14.64 -19.05
CA LEU A 19 4.70 -14.73 -17.62
C LEU A 19 6.22 -14.75 -17.36
N ALA A 20 6.99 -15.48 -18.16
CA ALA A 20 8.44 -15.59 -17.97
C ALA A 20 9.13 -14.24 -18.24
N ASP A 21 8.73 -13.56 -19.30
CA ASP A 21 9.29 -12.26 -19.69
C ASP A 21 8.84 -11.16 -18.73
N LEU A 22 7.59 -11.18 -18.21
CA LEU A 22 7.15 -10.26 -17.15
C LEU A 22 7.95 -10.44 -15.87
N LYS A 23 8.16 -11.67 -15.42
CA LYS A 23 9.00 -11.95 -14.25
C LYS A 23 10.41 -11.41 -14.44
N LYS A 24 10.98 -11.61 -15.62
CA LYS A 24 12.30 -11.06 -15.95
C LYS A 24 12.28 -9.53 -15.94
N ALA A 25 11.28 -8.90 -16.53
CA ALA A 25 11.14 -7.43 -16.56
C ALA A 25 11.04 -6.84 -15.15
N ILE A 26 10.27 -7.47 -14.24
CA ILE A 26 10.18 -7.05 -12.84
C ILE A 26 11.54 -7.15 -12.14
N ALA A 27 12.21 -8.30 -12.30
CA ALA A 27 13.52 -8.54 -11.68
C ALA A 27 14.57 -7.53 -12.17
N ASP A 28 14.66 -7.33 -13.49
CA ASP A 28 15.60 -6.40 -14.10
C ASP A 28 15.33 -4.96 -13.64
N HIS A 29 14.08 -4.50 -13.73
CA HIS A 29 13.71 -3.15 -13.30
C HIS A 29 14.02 -2.91 -11.82
N THR A 30 13.67 -3.86 -10.96
CA THR A 30 13.94 -3.75 -9.52
C THR A 30 15.44 -3.69 -9.25
N ALA A 31 16.21 -4.55 -9.88
CA ALA A 31 17.67 -4.60 -9.73
C ALA A 31 18.32 -3.30 -10.29
N ASP A 32 17.86 -2.81 -11.43
CA ASP A 32 18.42 -1.59 -12.06
C ASP A 32 18.21 -0.37 -11.16
N VAL A 33 17.01 -0.17 -10.63
CA VAL A 33 16.71 0.93 -9.70
C VAL A 33 17.58 0.84 -8.45
N LEU A 34 17.66 -0.34 -7.84
CA LEU A 34 18.42 -0.54 -6.60
C LEU A 34 19.94 -0.43 -6.83
N ASN A 35 20.45 -0.89 -7.95
CA ASN A 35 21.85 -0.71 -8.32
C ASN A 35 22.19 0.77 -8.57
N ALA A 36 21.28 1.54 -9.18
CA ALA A 36 21.45 2.98 -9.34
C ALA A 36 21.50 3.70 -7.98
N LEU A 37 20.64 3.34 -7.03
CA LEU A 37 20.69 3.85 -5.66
C LEU A 37 22.01 3.47 -4.96
N LYS A 38 22.44 2.22 -5.09
CA LYS A 38 23.70 1.74 -4.52
C LYS A 38 24.90 2.48 -5.09
N ALA A 39 24.91 2.72 -6.39
CA ALA A 39 25.96 3.51 -7.05
C ALA A 39 25.97 4.98 -6.58
N ALA A 40 24.82 5.53 -6.20
CA ALA A 40 24.69 6.86 -5.61
C ALA A 40 24.99 6.90 -4.09
N GLY A 41 25.37 5.78 -3.49
CA GLY A 41 25.65 5.70 -2.04
C GLY A 41 24.39 5.66 -1.16
N VAL A 42 23.22 5.36 -1.75
CA VAL A 42 21.96 5.25 -1.04
C VAL A 42 21.62 3.78 -0.79
N ALA A 43 21.47 3.41 0.48
CA ALA A 43 21.06 2.06 0.89
C ALA A 43 19.66 2.14 1.51
N PRO A 44 18.59 1.75 0.78
CA PRO A 44 17.24 1.75 1.32
C PRO A 44 17.12 0.67 2.41
N LYS A 45 16.55 1.04 3.56
CA LYS A 45 16.25 0.09 4.63
C LYS A 45 15.00 -0.73 4.33
N TRP A 46 14.05 -0.12 3.64
CA TRP A 46 12.76 -0.72 3.27
C TRP A 46 12.55 -0.57 1.77
N VAL A 47 12.09 -1.63 1.14
CA VAL A 47 11.72 -1.62 -0.28
C VAL A 47 10.33 -2.22 -0.41
N GLN A 48 9.40 -1.45 -0.93
CA GLN A 48 8.04 -1.89 -1.18
C GLN A 48 7.95 -2.46 -2.60
N VAL A 49 7.50 -3.72 -2.71
CA VAL A 49 7.25 -4.40 -3.98
C VAL A 49 5.76 -4.36 -4.27
N GLY A 50 5.38 -3.55 -5.27
CA GLY A 50 3.99 -3.20 -5.56
C GLY A 50 3.44 -2.12 -4.61
N ASN A 51 2.36 -1.47 -5.00
CA ASN A 51 1.66 -0.45 -4.23
C ASN A 51 0.17 -0.79 -4.19
N GLU A 52 -0.40 -0.95 -2.98
CA GLU A 52 -1.82 -1.24 -2.75
C GLU A 52 -2.36 -2.38 -3.65
N ILE A 53 -1.65 -3.49 -3.67
CA ILE A 53 -1.83 -4.60 -4.61
C ILE A 53 -2.97 -5.57 -4.25
N ARG A 54 -3.93 -5.14 -3.44
CA ARG A 54 -5.11 -5.94 -3.12
C ARG A 54 -5.80 -6.54 -4.36
N PRO A 55 -6.03 -5.76 -5.43
CA PRO A 55 -6.69 -6.28 -6.62
C PRO A 55 -5.74 -6.92 -7.64
N GLY A 56 -4.53 -7.24 -7.23
CA GLY A 56 -3.47 -7.71 -8.12
C GLY A 56 -2.53 -6.61 -8.59
N MET A 57 -1.69 -6.92 -9.56
CA MET A 57 -0.74 -5.97 -10.17
C MET A 57 -0.47 -6.31 -11.63
N LEU A 58 0.01 -5.34 -12.39
CA LEU A 58 0.39 -5.48 -13.79
C LEU A 58 -0.77 -5.89 -14.70
N TRP A 59 -1.91 -5.23 -14.53
CA TRP A 59 -3.09 -5.43 -15.35
C TRP A 59 -2.86 -5.07 -16.83
N ASP A 60 -3.56 -5.76 -17.72
CA ASP A 60 -3.74 -5.29 -19.09
C ASP A 60 -4.66 -4.06 -19.15
N GLU A 61 -4.56 -3.25 -20.22
CA GLU A 61 -5.22 -1.92 -20.33
C GLU A 61 -6.75 -1.95 -20.19
N ASP A 62 -7.37 -3.06 -20.56
CA ASP A 62 -8.82 -3.18 -20.59
C ASP A 62 -9.43 -3.65 -19.26
N ALA A 63 -8.59 -3.89 -18.25
CA ALA A 63 -9.05 -4.29 -16.94
C ALA A 63 -9.60 -3.09 -16.17
N ALA A 64 -10.86 -3.16 -15.79
CA ALA A 64 -11.49 -2.21 -14.88
C ALA A 64 -11.74 -2.85 -13.53
N LEU A 65 -11.44 -2.10 -12.46
CA LEU A 65 -11.84 -2.51 -11.11
C LEU A 65 -13.36 -2.59 -11.06
N SER A 66 -13.92 -3.77 -10.90
CA SER A 66 -15.35 -3.95 -10.66
C SER A 66 -15.59 -3.98 -9.17
N GLY A 67 -16.06 -2.99 -8.55
CA GLY A 67 -16.65 -2.84 -7.22
C GLY A 67 -16.68 -3.97 -6.16
N ALA A 68 -15.96 -5.07 -6.36
CA ALA A 68 -15.82 -6.16 -5.40
C ALA A 68 -14.78 -5.82 -4.35
N SER A 69 -15.07 -6.07 -3.09
CA SER A 69 -14.20 -5.74 -1.95
C SER A 69 -12.87 -6.49 -1.96
N TYR A 70 -12.85 -7.71 -2.48
CA TYR A 70 -11.68 -8.58 -2.57
C TYR A 70 -11.48 -9.01 -4.01
N ASP A 71 -10.38 -8.59 -4.61
CA ASP A 71 -10.21 -8.83 -6.03
C ASP A 71 -8.75 -8.97 -6.43
N VAL A 72 -8.30 -10.20 -6.62
CA VAL A 72 -7.06 -10.50 -7.34
C VAL A 72 -7.43 -10.75 -8.80
N ARG A 73 -7.90 -9.70 -9.49
CA ARG A 73 -8.48 -9.88 -10.82
C ARG A 73 -7.48 -10.19 -11.87
N GLU A 74 -6.37 -9.51 -11.87
CA GLU A 74 -5.52 -9.58 -13.03
C GLU A 74 -4.05 -9.45 -12.66
N CYS A 75 -3.47 -10.54 -12.22
CA CYS A 75 -2.10 -10.81 -12.60
C CYS A 75 -2.16 -11.66 -13.87
N ASP A 76 -3.03 -11.27 -14.81
CA ASP A 76 -3.28 -12.03 -16.01
C ASP A 76 -2.13 -11.87 -16.99
N VAL A 77 -1.64 -13.02 -17.41
CA VAL A 77 -0.77 -13.15 -18.55
C VAL A 77 -1.64 -13.73 -19.66
N LYS A 78 -1.77 -13.04 -20.79
CA LYS A 78 -2.44 -13.56 -21.96
C LYS A 78 -2.07 -15.03 -22.18
N GLY A 79 -3.05 -15.91 -22.03
CA GLY A 79 -2.83 -17.36 -22.23
C GLY A 79 -3.43 -18.24 -21.15
N SER A 80 -4.06 -17.71 -20.11
CA SER A 80 -4.91 -18.52 -19.25
C SER A 80 -6.07 -19.08 -20.09
N ASN A 81 -6.04 -20.37 -20.37
CA ASN A 81 -7.05 -21.05 -21.18
C ASN A 81 -8.29 -21.45 -20.35
N SER A 82 -8.33 -21.05 -19.08
CA SER A 82 -9.42 -21.43 -18.20
C SER A 82 -10.65 -20.56 -18.40
N THR A 83 -11.81 -21.17 -18.56
CA THR A 83 -13.13 -20.53 -18.59
C THR A 83 -13.80 -20.47 -17.21
N SER A 84 -13.22 -21.11 -16.20
CA SER A 84 -13.73 -21.13 -14.83
C SER A 84 -13.19 -19.94 -14.04
N GLU A 85 -14.05 -19.12 -13.44
CA GLU A 85 -13.66 -17.99 -12.59
C GLU A 85 -12.80 -18.42 -11.40
N GLU A 86 -13.10 -19.59 -10.80
CA GLU A 86 -12.31 -20.13 -9.69
C GLU A 86 -10.89 -20.48 -10.12
N VAL A 87 -10.70 -21.05 -11.31
CA VAL A 87 -9.36 -21.41 -11.82
C VAL A 87 -8.60 -20.15 -12.21
N LYS A 88 -9.23 -19.17 -12.85
CA LYS A 88 -8.63 -17.86 -13.13
C LYS A 88 -8.15 -17.18 -11.87
N TYR A 89 -8.98 -17.16 -10.83
CA TYR A 89 -8.62 -16.59 -9.54
C TYR A 89 -7.36 -17.24 -8.95
N ARG A 90 -7.28 -18.57 -8.97
CA ARG A 90 -6.09 -19.29 -8.47
C ARG A 90 -4.84 -19.01 -9.32
N GLU A 91 -4.98 -19.00 -10.63
CA GLU A 91 -3.90 -18.66 -11.55
C GLU A 91 -3.40 -17.24 -11.34
N ASN A 92 -4.31 -16.28 -11.16
CA ASN A 92 -3.98 -14.89 -10.90
C ASN A 92 -3.25 -14.71 -9.57
N PHE A 93 -3.67 -15.40 -8.51
CA PHE A 93 -2.96 -15.34 -7.23
C PHE A 93 -1.58 -15.99 -7.28
N ALA A 94 -1.43 -17.09 -8.02
CA ALA A 94 -0.13 -17.71 -8.26
C ALA A 94 0.80 -16.77 -9.06
N ASN A 95 0.27 -16.06 -10.05
CA ASN A 95 1.01 -15.05 -10.81
C ASN A 95 1.41 -13.86 -9.92
N LEU A 96 0.49 -13.36 -9.08
CA LEU A 96 0.78 -12.30 -8.12
C LEU A 96 1.92 -12.69 -7.18
N ALA A 97 1.83 -13.89 -6.58
CA ALA A 97 2.90 -14.42 -5.74
C ALA A 97 4.23 -14.54 -6.49
N ALA A 98 4.20 -14.98 -7.76
CA ALA A 98 5.40 -15.05 -8.59
C ALA A 98 6.01 -13.67 -8.86
N PHE A 99 5.20 -12.64 -9.12
CA PHE A 99 5.67 -11.27 -9.33
C PHE A 99 6.28 -10.68 -8.06
N ILE A 100 5.62 -10.86 -6.91
CA ILE A 100 6.16 -10.45 -5.61
C ILE A 100 7.49 -11.13 -5.34
N ASN A 101 7.58 -12.43 -5.59
CA ASN A 101 8.79 -13.22 -5.31
C ASN A 101 9.99 -12.78 -6.15
N VAL A 102 9.80 -12.51 -7.44
CA VAL A 102 10.93 -12.05 -8.27
C VAL A 102 11.37 -10.64 -7.88
N GLY A 103 10.45 -9.76 -7.47
CA GLY A 103 10.78 -8.48 -6.88
C GLY A 103 11.53 -8.62 -5.56
N TYR A 104 11.05 -9.49 -4.66
CA TYR A 104 11.71 -9.83 -3.41
C TYR A 104 13.15 -10.31 -3.62
N ASP A 105 13.33 -11.31 -4.50
CA ASP A 105 14.64 -11.89 -4.77
C ASP A 105 15.59 -10.87 -5.42
N ALA A 106 15.09 -10.00 -6.30
CA ALA A 106 15.85 -8.91 -6.87
C ALA A 106 16.30 -7.89 -5.80
N VAL A 107 15.43 -7.51 -4.85
CA VAL A 107 15.82 -6.67 -3.71
C VAL A 107 16.95 -7.31 -2.93
N LYS A 108 16.78 -8.57 -2.52
CA LYS A 108 17.76 -9.30 -1.71
C LYS A 108 19.10 -9.52 -2.44
N SER A 109 19.09 -9.59 -3.76
CA SER A 109 20.33 -9.73 -4.55
C SER A 109 21.19 -8.47 -4.55
N VAL A 110 20.58 -7.28 -4.36
CA VAL A 110 21.30 -5.99 -4.35
C VAL A 110 21.57 -5.52 -2.92
N PHE A 111 20.58 -5.66 -2.03
CA PHE A 111 20.62 -5.30 -0.61
C PHE A 111 20.00 -6.43 0.22
N ASP A 112 20.84 -7.35 0.68
CA ASP A 112 20.42 -8.56 1.40
C ASP A 112 19.76 -8.28 2.76
N ASP A 113 20.11 -7.16 3.40
CA ASP A 113 19.55 -6.68 4.67
C ASP A 113 18.31 -5.80 4.51
N ALA A 114 17.98 -5.35 3.30
CA ALA A 114 16.79 -4.55 3.07
C ALA A 114 15.52 -5.36 3.37
N ILE A 115 14.57 -4.73 4.04
CA ILE A 115 13.28 -5.31 4.42
C ILE A 115 12.29 -5.11 3.28
N VAL A 116 11.75 -6.20 2.76
CA VAL A 116 10.76 -6.16 1.67
C VAL A 116 9.35 -6.07 2.22
N ILE A 117 8.62 -5.06 1.77
CA ILE A 117 7.25 -4.77 2.19
C ILE A 117 6.27 -5.16 1.08
N VAL A 118 5.21 -5.88 1.46
CA VAL A 118 4.00 -6.06 0.66
C VAL A 118 2.91 -5.16 1.22
N HIS A 119 2.34 -4.30 0.37
CA HIS A 119 1.48 -3.19 0.75
C HIS A 119 0.06 -3.34 0.22
N LEU A 120 -0.92 -3.21 1.12
CA LEU A 120 -2.34 -3.17 0.80
C LEU A 120 -2.99 -1.88 1.30
N ASP A 121 -4.08 -1.50 0.62
CA ASP A 121 -5.02 -0.47 1.06
C ASP A 121 -5.86 -0.95 2.27
N ASN A 122 -6.77 -0.09 2.76
CA ASN A 122 -7.76 -0.43 3.79
C ASN A 122 -7.20 -1.11 5.05
N GLY A 123 -6.17 -0.51 5.66
CA GLY A 123 -5.48 -1.07 6.83
C GLY A 123 -6.37 -1.39 8.04
N TYR A 124 -7.61 -0.90 8.08
CA TYR A 124 -8.60 -1.22 9.10
C TYR A 124 -9.29 -2.58 8.90
N ASP A 125 -9.26 -3.13 7.66
CA ASP A 125 -10.00 -4.34 7.31
C ASP A 125 -9.17 -5.61 7.56
N ASN A 126 -9.37 -6.23 8.73
CA ASN A 126 -8.65 -7.44 9.10
C ASN A 126 -9.02 -8.67 8.23
N GLU A 127 -10.24 -8.73 7.73
CA GLU A 127 -10.68 -9.86 6.88
C GLU A 127 -9.97 -9.82 5.53
N LEU A 128 -9.88 -8.63 4.92
CA LEU A 128 -9.11 -8.39 3.71
C LEU A 128 -7.63 -8.81 3.87
N TYR A 129 -6.99 -8.36 4.93
CA TYR A 129 -5.57 -8.68 5.16
C TYR A 129 -5.36 -10.16 5.43
N THR A 130 -6.24 -10.79 6.19
CA THR A 130 -6.17 -12.22 6.47
C THR A 130 -6.36 -13.04 5.21
N TRP A 131 -7.37 -12.71 4.40
CA TRP A 131 -7.59 -13.36 3.11
C TRP A 131 -6.38 -13.24 2.20
N PHE A 132 -5.89 -12.01 1.97
CA PHE A 132 -4.80 -11.77 1.03
C PHE A 132 -3.51 -12.49 1.44
N PHE A 133 -3.08 -12.37 2.68
CA PHE A 133 -1.82 -12.96 3.14
C PHE A 133 -1.92 -14.48 3.34
N ASP A 134 -3.08 -15.05 3.60
CA ASP A 134 -3.29 -16.50 3.60
C ASP A 134 -3.15 -17.05 2.17
N GLU A 135 -3.77 -16.43 1.19
CA GLU A 135 -3.65 -16.81 -0.21
C GLU A 135 -2.22 -16.60 -0.74
N LEU A 136 -1.60 -15.47 -0.42
CA LEU A 136 -0.22 -15.20 -0.79
C LEU A 136 0.73 -16.26 -0.23
N LYS A 137 0.55 -16.63 1.03
CA LYS A 137 1.32 -17.69 1.68
C LYS A 137 1.07 -19.06 1.06
N ALA A 138 -0.18 -19.39 0.76
CA ALA A 138 -0.55 -20.65 0.12
C ALA A 138 0.09 -20.81 -1.27
N ASN A 139 0.32 -19.69 -1.96
CA ASN A 139 1.02 -19.65 -3.26
C ASN A 139 2.54 -19.42 -3.14
N GLY A 140 3.12 -19.58 -1.96
CA GLY A 140 4.56 -19.47 -1.73
C GLY A 140 5.11 -18.04 -1.82
N GLY A 141 4.27 -17.03 -1.61
CA GLY A 141 4.68 -15.63 -1.61
C GLY A 141 5.64 -15.29 -0.48
N LYS A 142 6.53 -14.34 -0.73
CA LYS A 142 7.60 -13.90 0.18
C LYS A 142 7.37 -12.44 0.58
N TRP A 143 7.54 -12.14 1.85
CA TRP A 143 7.60 -10.78 2.40
C TRP A 143 8.33 -10.77 3.75
N ASP A 144 8.88 -9.63 4.14
CA ASP A 144 9.49 -9.44 5.46
C ASP A 144 8.58 -8.61 6.37
N MET A 145 7.77 -7.73 5.78
CA MET A 145 6.92 -6.79 6.50
C MET A 145 5.62 -6.54 5.74
N ILE A 146 4.53 -6.31 6.48
CA ILE A 146 3.23 -5.90 5.92
C ILE A 146 3.13 -4.38 5.94
N GLY A 147 2.84 -3.77 4.79
CA GLY A 147 2.50 -2.36 4.65
C GLY A 147 1.00 -2.15 4.62
N MET A 148 0.54 -1.06 5.24
CA MET A 148 -0.87 -0.68 5.31
C MET A 148 -1.07 0.77 4.93
N SER A 149 -2.07 1.09 4.10
CA SER A 149 -2.62 2.43 4.01
C SER A 149 -3.71 2.63 5.06
N LEU A 150 -3.70 3.77 5.72
CA LEU A 150 -4.71 4.16 6.71
C LEU A 150 -5.20 5.57 6.45
N TYR A 151 -6.33 5.71 5.80
CA TYR A 151 -6.96 6.98 5.47
C TYR A 151 -8.35 7.10 6.13
N PRO A 152 -8.45 7.58 7.39
CA PRO A 152 -9.73 7.66 8.11
C PRO A 152 -10.81 8.43 7.33
N TYR A 153 -10.43 9.52 6.66
CA TYR A 153 -11.34 10.31 5.83
C TYR A 153 -11.95 9.49 4.68
N ARG A 154 -11.13 8.72 3.95
CA ARG A 154 -11.61 7.89 2.84
C ARG A 154 -12.55 6.81 3.33
N THR A 155 -12.19 6.13 4.42
CA THR A 155 -13.04 5.10 5.04
C THR A 155 -14.44 5.65 5.37
N MET A 156 -14.53 6.85 5.95
CA MET A 156 -15.82 7.48 6.26
C MET A 156 -16.63 7.89 5.01
N LEU A 157 -15.98 8.16 3.88
CA LEU A 157 -16.69 8.42 2.63
C LEU A 157 -17.31 7.16 2.04
N GLU A 158 -16.59 6.05 2.08
CA GLU A 158 -16.99 4.75 1.53
C GLU A 158 -17.96 4.01 2.45
N HIS A 159 -17.77 4.11 3.76
CA HIS A 159 -18.52 3.41 4.82
C HIS A 159 -19.11 4.41 5.81
N LYS A 160 -20.39 4.73 5.65
CA LYS A 160 -21.06 5.78 6.45
C LYS A 160 -21.23 5.43 7.93
N GLU A 161 -21.12 4.16 8.28
CA GLU A 161 -21.13 3.65 9.66
C GLU A 161 -19.78 3.80 10.38
N TYR A 162 -18.72 4.18 9.66
CA TYR A 162 -17.40 4.40 10.24
C TYR A 162 -17.21 5.82 10.74
N THR A 163 -16.44 5.93 11.80
CA THR A 163 -15.84 7.19 12.26
C THR A 163 -14.32 7.08 12.13
N ALA A 164 -13.64 8.21 12.11
CA ALA A 164 -12.17 8.21 12.11
C ALA A 164 -11.58 7.42 13.30
N ASP A 165 -12.18 7.59 14.48
CA ASP A 165 -11.74 6.88 15.68
C ASP A 165 -11.96 5.37 15.59
N ARG A 166 -13.05 4.91 15.00
CA ARG A 166 -13.29 3.50 14.73
C ARG A 166 -12.27 2.95 13.74
N THR A 167 -12.06 3.64 12.62
CA THR A 167 -11.08 3.25 11.59
C THR A 167 -9.69 3.07 12.19
N ILE A 168 -9.24 4.02 13.02
CA ILE A 168 -7.95 3.93 13.71
C ILE A 168 -7.92 2.73 14.65
N THR A 169 -8.95 2.53 15.48
CA THR A 169 -9.04 1.41 16.42
C THR A 169 -8.94 0.07 15.71
N GLU A 170 -9.71 -0.11 14.62
CA GLU A 170 -9.71 -1.35 13.84
C GLU A 170 -8.38 -1.58 13.13
N CYS A 171 -7.72 -0.52 12.63
CA CYS A 171 -6.37 -0.64 12.06
C CYS A 171 -5.34 -1.12 13.11
N ILE A 172 -5.36 -0.58 14.32
CA ILE A 172 -4.44 -1.03 15.39
C ILE A 172 -4.72 -2.49 15.77
N ALA A 173 -6.00 -2.87 15.83
CA ALA A 173 -6.38 -4.27 16.05
C ALA A 173 -5.88 -5.19 14.92
N ASN A 174 -6.00 -4.74 13.66
CA ASN A 174 -5.50 -5.45 12.49
C ASN A 174 -3.97 -5.59 12.52
N ILE A 175 -3.23 -4.52 12.80
CA ILE A 175 -1.76 -4.58 12.99
C ILE A 175 -1.39 -5.69 13.97
N ASN A 176 -2.02 -5.72 15.15
CA ASN A 176 -1.75 -6.73 16.16
C ASN A 176 -2.13 -8.16 15.72
N SER A 177 -3.22 -8.29 14.98
CA SER A 177 -3.72 -9.57 14.45
C SER A 177 -2.74 -10.16 13.44
N VAL A 178 -2.43 -9.42 12.38
CA VAL A 178 -1.57 -9.92 11.28
C VAL A 178 -0.11 -10.07 11.70
N ALA A 179 0.41 -9.17 12.54
CA ALA A 179 1.77 -9.29 13.06
C ALA A 179 1.97 -10.59 13.84
N ARG A 180 0.96 -10.99 14.61
CA ARG A 180 0.95 -12.26 15.36
C ARG A 180 0.75 -13.46 14.45
N LYS A 181 -0.25 -13.39 13.54
CA LYS A 181 -0.61 -14.49 12.64
C LYS A 181 0.54 -14.86 11.71
N TYR A 182 1.21 -13.86 11.12
CA TYR A 182 2.29 -14.09 10.16
C TYR A 182 3.69 -13.96 10.75
N ASN A 183 3.80 -13.69 12.05
CA ASN A 183 5.07 -13.48 12.77
C ASN A 183 6.00 -12.47 12.07
N CYS A 184 5.46 -11.35 11.60
CA CYS A 184 6.21 -10.29 10.95
C CYS A 184 5.94 -8.93 11.58
N ASN A 185 6.72 -7.92 11.21
CA ASN A 185 6.44 -6.55 11.57
C ASN A 185 5.44 -5.93 10.58
N VAL A 186 4.86 -4.81 10.97
CA VAL A 186 3.90 -4.04 10.17
C VAL A 186 4.35 -2.58 10.12
N MET A 187 3.94 -1.86 9.10
CA MET A 187 4.16 -0.42 8.97
C MET A 187 2.92 0.22 8.36
N VAL A 188 2.49 1.35 8.88
CA VAL A 188 1.56 2.22 8.17
C VAL A 188 2.38 3.00 7.16
N VAL A 189 2.41 2.51 5.92
CA VAL A 189 3.25 3.07 4.84
C VAL A 189 2.63 4.26 4.15
N GLU A 190 1.31 4.45 4.34
CA GLU A 190 0.58 5.62 3.87
C GLU A 190 -0.49 6.04 4.87
N THR A 191 -0.58 7.34 5.11
CA THR A 191 -1.71 7.99 5.78
C THR A 191 -1.83 9.43 5.30
N GLY A 192 -2.97 10.05 5.54
CA GLY A 192 -3.22 11.46 5.25
C GLY A 192 -4.47 11.94 5.96
N MET A 193 -4.48 13.22 6.35
CA MET A 193 -5.58 13.84 7.09
C MET A 193 -6.24 14.90 6.23
N GLU A 194 -7.53 15.12 6.42
CA GLU A 194 -8.26 16.14 5.67
C GLU A 194 -7.64 17.53 5.89
N CYS A 195 -7.17 18.12 4.80
CA CYS A 195 -6.49 19.40 4.76
C CYS A 195 -7.17 20.42 3.82
N ALA A 196 -8.02 19.95 2.92
CA ALA A 196 -8.74 20.80 1.97
C ALA A 196 -10.26 20.60 2.03
N ASP A 197 -11.00 21.63 1.65
CA ASP A 197 -12.44 21.59 1.42
C ASP A 197 -12.79 21.02 0.02
N ASP A 198 -14.07 20.90 -0.31
CA ASP A 198 -14.53 20.38 -1.61
C ASP A 198 -14.18 21.29 -2.79
N LYS A 199 -13.73 22.51 -2.54
CA LYS A 199 -13.30 23.47 -3.58
C LYS A 199 -11.79 23.51 -3.73
N GLY A 200 -11.07 22.72 -2.96
CA GLY A 200 -9.61 22.70 -2.95
C GLY A 200 -8.98 23.86 -2.18
N ASN A 201 -9.74 24.58 -1.34
CA ASN A 201 -9.16 25.56 -0.42
C ASN A 201 -8.71 24.88 0.87
N LEU A 202 -7.80 25.54 1.59
CA LEU A 202 -7.41 25.08 2.92
C LEU A 202 -8.64 24.91 3.82
N ALA A 203 -8.75 23.76 4.45
CA ALA A 203 -9.85 23.42 5.34
C ALA A 203 -9.90 24.36 6.57
N SER A 204 -11.05 24.39 7.24
CA SER A 204 -11.23 25.20 8.44
C SER A 204 -10.26 24.81 9.57
N ALA A 205 -10.00 25.74 10.48
CA ALA A 205 -9.14 25.48 11.64
C ALA A 205 -9.61 24.29 12.49
N SER A 206 -10.92 24.05 12.58
CA SER A 206 -11.47 22.89 13.29
C SER A 206 -11.18 21.57 12.60
N VAL A 207 -11.26 21.51 11.27
CA VAL A 207 -10.91 20.32 10.48
C VAL A 207 -9.41 20.03 10.60
N LEU A 208 -8.56 21.03 10.47
CA LEU A 208 -7.12 20.88 10.63
C LEU A 208 -6.72 20.43 12.05
N ALA A 209 -7.41 20.95 13.08
CA ALA A 209 -7.19 20.52 14.47
C ALA A 209 -7.61 19.06 14.69
N GLU A 210 -8.71 18.63 14.08
CA GLU A 210 -9.16 17.24 14.10
C GLU A 210 -8.16 16.34 13.36
N GLY A 211 -7.65 16.74 12.19
CA GLY A 211 -6.61 16.04 11.47
C GLY A 211 -5.34 15.83 12.33
N LYS A 212 -4.92 16.89 13.05
CA LYS A 212 -3.82 16.79 14.02
C LYS A 212 -4.11 15.75 15.11
N ARG A 213 -5.31 15.77 15.69
CA ARG A 213 -5.73 14.83 16.73
C ARG A 213 -5.68 13.39 16.23
N GLN A 214 -6.21 13.13 15.03
CA GLN A 214 -6.22 11.80 14.42
C GLN A 214 -4.80 11.31 14.16
N LEU A 215 -3.94 12.11 13.54
CA LEU A 215 -2.56 11.76 13.27
C LEU A 215 -1.78 11.49 14.57
N ALA A 216 -1.93 12.35 15.57
CA ALA A 216 -1.29 12.15 16.88
C ALA A 216 -1.75 10.85 17.54
N ARG A 217 -3.05 10.50 17.41
CA ARG A 217 -3.58 9.22 17.89
C ARG A 217 -2.96 8.05 17.14
N ILE A 218 -2.90 8.07 15.81
CA ILE A 218 -2.27 7.02 14.99
C ILE A 218 -0.82 6.79 15.45
N LEU A 219 -0.02 7.85 15.53
CA LEU A 219 1.37 7.79 15.95
C LEU A 219 1.54 7.18 17.35
N LYS A 220 0.72 7.64 18.30
CA LYS A 220 0.73 7.14 19.68
C LYS A 220 0.35 5.66 19.75
N GLU A 221 -0.78 5.28 19.15
CA GLU A 221 -1.30 3.90 19.18
C GLU A 221 -0.33 2.92 18.49
N CYS A 222 0.22 3.29 17.34
CA CYS A 222 1.23 2.49 16.66
C CYS A 222 2.46 2.25 17.52
N LYS A 223 2.89 3.26 18.28
CA LYS A 223 4.06 3.18 19.15
C LYS A 223 3.79 2.37 20.43
N GLU A 224 2.65 2.61 21.09
CA GLU A 224 2.39 2.14 22.45
C GLU A 224 1.59 0.83 22.47
N ASN A 225 0.68 0.61 21.50
CA ASN A 225 -0.34 -0.45 21.56
C ASN A 225 -0.12 -1.59 20.56
N THR A 226 1.07 -1.68 19.94
CA THR A 226 1.40 -2.75 18.97
C THR A 226 2.54 -3.66 19.46
N GLY A 227 2.96 -3.54 20.71
CA GLY A 227 4.08 -4.34 21.26
C GLY A 227 5.39 -4.18 20.46
N GLY A 228 5.61 -3.01 19.83
CA GLY A 228 6.77 -2.73 19.01
C GLY A 228 6.72 -3.39 17.61
N ARG A 229 5.59 -3.99 17.23
CA ARG A 229 5.42 -4.61 15.91
C ARG A 229 5.17 -3.58 14.81
N CYS A 230 4.51 -2.47 15.07
CA CYS A 230 4.44 -1.34 14.13
C CYS A 230 5.78 -0.59 14.11
N LYS A 231 6.39 -0.49 12.93
CA LYS A 231 7.75 0.08 12.78
C LYS A 231 7.76 1.55 12.39
N GLY A 232 6.62 2.11 12.05
CA GLY A 232 6.51 3.52 11.70
C GLY A 232 5.20 3.86 11.03
N VAL A 233 5.04 5.15 10.79
CA VAL A 233 3.92 5.75 10.06
C VAL A 233 4.50 6.75 9.08
N PHE A 234 4.19 6.60 7.79
CA PHE A 234 4.53 7.55 6.75
C PHE A 234 3.29 8.35 6.35
N TYR A 235 3.48 9.64 6.23
CA TYR A 235 2.46 10.53 5.68
C TYR A 235 2.65 10.62 4.16
N TRP A 236 1.58 10.39 3.39
CA TRP A 236 1.64 10.45 1.93
C TRP A 236 1.50 11.89 1.44
N GLU A 237 2.47 12.36 0.67
CA GLU A 237 2.49 13.67 0.02
C GLU A 237 2.05 14.83 0.94
N PRO A 238 2.62 14.97 2.15
CA PRO A 238 2.18 16.01 3.10
C PRO A 238 2.34 17.42 2.54
N GLU A 239 3.33 17.65 1.68
CA GLU A 239 3.68 18.95 1.09
C GLU A 239 2.79 19.38 -0.08
N CYS A 240 1.91 18.51 -0.58
CA CYS A 240 0.95 18.88 -1.60
C CYS A 240 0.04 20.01 -1.13
N ARG A 241 -0.23 20.95 -2.04
CA ARG A 241 -1.15 22.06 -1.78
C ARG A 241 -2.60 21.57 -1.70
N PRO A 242 -3.48 22.27 -0.97
CA PRO A 242 -4.87 21.88 -0.81
C PRO A 242 -5.63 21.66 -2.14
N ASN A 243 -5.33 22.45 -3.16
CA ASN A 243 -5.94 22.32 -4.49
C ASN A 243 -5.38 21.18 -5.34
N GLN A 244 -4.30 20.53 -4.90
CA GLN A 244 -3.68 19.40 -5.58
C GLN A 244 -4.03 18.08 -4.92
N TYR A 245 -4.04 18.05 -3.58
CA TYR A 245 -4.32 16.85 -2.82
C TYR A 245 -5.05 17.17 -1.51
N ARG A 246 -6.25 16.61 -1.35
CA ARG A 246 -7.12 16.87 -0.20
C ARG A 246 -6.51 16.47 1.14
N LEU A 247 -5.72 15.40 1.16
CA LEU A 247 -5.20 14.79 2.37
C LEU A 247 -3.73 15.17 2.64
N GLY A 248 -3.28 16.31 2.11
CA GLY A 248 -1.98 16.89 2.41
C GLY A 248 -1.90 17.43 3.85
N ALA A 249 -0.88 18.23 4.13
CA ALA A 249 -0.69 18.85 5.45
C ALA A 249 -0.05 20.26 5.36
N PHE A 250 -0.03 20.85 4.18
CA PHE A 250 0.58 22.16 3.93
C PHE A 250 -0.46 23.16 3.38
N THR A 251 -0.17 24.43 3.55
CA THR A 251 -0.98 25.54 3.03
C THR A 251 -0.67 25.81 1.57
N GLU A 252 -1.45 26.68 0.92
CA GLU A 252 -1.23 27.11 -0.47
C GLU A 252 0.17 27.74 -0.70
N ASP A 253 0.70 28.41 0.30
CA ASP A 253 2.04 29.03 0.26
C ASP A 253 3.16 28.11 0.75
N GLY A 254 2.87 26.80 0.90
CA GLY A 254 3.88 25.78 1.21
C GLY A 254 4.34 25.75 2.66
N ARG A 255 3.52 26.26 3.61
CA ARG A 255 3.82 26.16 5.03
C ARG A 255 3.12 24.98 5.68
N PRO A 256 3.75 24.29 6.65
CA PRO A 256 3.09 23.20 7.36
C PRO A 256 1.88 23.73 8.16
N THR A 257 0.77 23.03 8.08
CA THR A 257 -0.41 23.28 8.92
C THR A 257 -0.22 22.74 10.34
N VAL A 258 -1.22 22.93 11.19
CA VAL A 258 -1.20 22.37 12.57
C VAL A 258 -1.16 20.84 12.56
N ILE A 259 -1.57 20.15 11.48
CA ILE A 259 -1.52 18.70 11.33
C ILE A 259 -0.09 18.19 11.56
N MET A 260 0.92 18.84 10.94
CA MET A 260 2.32 18.45 11.08
C MET A 260 2.86 18.60 12.52
N GLY A 261 2.16 19.35 13.36
CA GLY A 261 2.46 19.41 14.80
C GLY A 261 2.19 18.11 15.56
N ALA A 262 1.59 17.11 14.94
CA ALA A 262 1.42 15.78 15.54
C ALA A 262 2.73 14.99 15.66
N PHE A 263 3.76 15.32 14.88
CA PHE A 263 5.08 14.69 14.92
C PHE A 263 6.02 15.27 16.01
N LYS A 264 5.55 16.26 16.74
CA LYS A 264 6.30 16.87 17.86
C LYS A 264 5.82 16.26 19.17
#